data_4458f884356be702e09567b2c24b8a7f
#
_entry.id   4458f884356be702e09567b2c24b8a7f
#
_cell.length_a   1.000
_cell.length_b   1.000
_cell.length_c   1.000
_cell.angle_alpha   90.00
_cell.angle_beta   90.00
_cell.angle_gamma   90.00
#
_symmetry.space_group_name_H-M   'P 1'
#
loop_
_entity.id
_entity.type
_entity.pdbx_description
1 polymer ?
#
loop_
_entity_poly.entity_id
_entity_poly.type
_entity_poly.pdbx_seq_one_letter_code
_entity_poly.pdbx_strand_id
1 'polypeptide(L)'
;QLYPNGLSERQIWEYYQKVKPKILSETAGKNLMLGIMVEENKLVFRRNYGDSIIRLTPKNYDEIITGRTVSIYSEMENFSNFCIVDVDVDPSDGFQWSKNATANVYEYVMDTVPIVQKASIRFTGKTSFHIVCEFGKKMKIDAIRYLMQKFLQDSPLSKVYTVGKKRSPGIPNLDLSPNKFRGAYITLYSLSILGLRCMPIDYSK
;
A
#
# COMPACT_ATOMS: atom_id res chain seq x y z
N GLN A 1 22.22 -4.00 -14.87
CA GLN A 1 21.29 -3.11 -14.15
C GLN A 1 19.90 -3.68 -14.23
N LEU A 2 19.34 -4.20 -13.14
CA LEU A 2 18.00 -4.83 -13.13
C LEU A 2 16.87 -3.80 -13.00
N TYR A 3 17.16 -2.60 -12.53
CA TYR A 3 16.17 -1.58 -12.21
C TYR A 3 16.29 -0.34 -13.10
N PRO A 4 15.16 0.26 -13.47
CA PRO A 4 15.13 1.49 -14.28
C PRO A 4 15.91 2.66 -13.65
N ASN A 5 16.05 2.67 -12.32
CA ASN A 5 16.71 3.73 -11.55
C ASN A 5 18.18 3.43 -11.20
N GLY A 6 18.75 2.38 -11.80
CA GLY A 6 20.17 2.05 -11.63
C GLY A 6 20.55 1.32 -10.35
N LEU A 7 19.61 0.89 -9.53
CA LEU A 7 19.92 0.07 -8.36
C LEU A 7 20.41 -1.33 -8.77
N SER A 8 21.42 -1.84 -8.07
CA SER A 8 21.92 -3.21 -8.24
C SER A 8 21.21 -4.17 -7.25
N GLU A 9 21.24 -5.47 -7.57
CA GLU A 9 20.74 -6.52 -6.66
C GLU A 9 21.39 -6.41 -5.26
N ARG A 10 22.68 -6.08 -5.21
CA ARG A 10 23.42 -5.89 -3.96
C ARG A 10 22.87 -4.73 -3.13
N GLN A 11 22.61 -3.57 -3.76
CA GLN A 11 22.07 -2.40 -3.07
C GLN A 11 20.67 -2.67 -2.51
N ILE A 12 19.83 -3.43 -3.23
CA ILE A 12 18.51 -3.83 -2.79
C ILE A 12 18.61 -4.78 -1.60
N TRP A 13 19.48 -5.79 -1.68
CA TRP A 13 19.71 -6.71 -0.59
C TRP A 13 20.21 -5.98 0.66
N GLU A 14 21.23 -5.13 0.53
CA GLU A 14 21.77 -4.31 1.63
C GLU A 14 20.68 -3.43 2.27
N TYR A 15 19.82 -2.83 1.43
CA TYR A 15 18.68 -2.06 1.94
C TYR A 15 17.74 -2.94 2.78
N TYR A 16 17.33 -4.09 2.25
CA TYR A 16 16.42 -4.98 2.98
C TYR A 16 17.04 -5.57 4.24
N GLN A 17 18.34 -5.80 4.28
CA GLN A 17 19.03 -6.17 5.52
C GLN A 17 18.96 -5.04 6.56
N LYS A 18 19.19 -3.80 6.15
CA LYS A 18 19.09 -2.63 7.04
C LYS A 18 17.70 -2.44 7.64
N VAL A 19 16.64 -2.70 6.89
CA VAL A 19 15.25 -2.53 7.34
C VAL A 19 14.59 -3.82 7.83
N LYS A 20 15.31 -4.95 7.86
CA LYS A 20 14.82 -6.27 8.26
C LYS A 20 13.98 -6.27 9.53
N PRO A 21 14.40 -5.66 10.66
CA PRO A 21 13.59 -5.65 11.87
C PRO A 21 12.24 -4.95 11.69
N LYS A 22 12.21 -3.86 10.91
CA LYS A 22 11.00 -3.09 10.62
C LYS A 22 10.04 -3.89 9.72
N ILE A 23 10.57 -4.52 8.66
CA ILE A 23 9.77 -5.38 7.76
C ILE A 23 9.18 -6.56 8.54
N LEU A 24 9.97 -7.24 9.37
CA LEU A 24 9.48 -8.36 10.18
C LEU A 24 8.37 -7.93 11.14
N SER A 25 8.50 -6.76 11.77
CA SER A 25 7.45 -6.19 12.63
C SER A 25 6.16 -5.91 11.84
N GLU A 26 6.26 -5.25 10.68
CA GLU A 26 5.10 -4.88 9.85
C GLU A 26 4.39 -6.08 9.22
N THR A 27 5.12 -7.17 8.97
CA THR A 27 4.61 -8.36 8.29
C THR A 27 4.27 -9.51 9.22
N ALA A 28 4.43 -9.32 10.54
CA ALA A 28 4.20 -10.37 11.52
C ALA A 28 2.80 -11.00 11.38
N GLY A 29 2.75 -12.31 11.15
CA GLY A 29 1.53 -13.10 11.00
C GLY A 29 0.75 -12.87 9.68
N LYS A 30 1.21 -11.99 8.81
CA LYS A 30 0.52 -11.67 7.54
C LYS A 30 0.96 -12.59 6.41
N ASN A 31 0.03 -12.90 5.51
CA ASN A 31 0.36 -13.45 4.20
C ASN A 31 0.90 -12.33 3.31
N LEU A 32 1.86 -12.67 2.46
CA LEU A 32 2.56 -11.69 1.65
C LEU A 32 2.49 -12.02 0.17
N MET A 33 2.63 -10.97 -0.64
CA MET A 33 2.92 -11.04 -2.06
C MET A 33 4.22 -10.28 -2.32
N LEU A 34 5.17 -10.93 -3.01
CA LEU A 34 6.44 -10.32 -3.37
C LEU A 34 6.45 -9.95 -4.85
N GLY A 35 6.88 -8.73 -5.14
CA GLY A 35 7.28 -8.34 -6.47
C GLY A 35 8.75 -8.70 -6.68
N ILE A 36 9.04 -9.58 -7.63
CA ILE A 36 10.39 -10.08 -7.89
C ILE A 36 10.79 -9.75 -9.33
N MET A 37 11.95 -9.16 -9.49
CA MET A 37 12.56 -8.92 -10.80
C MET A 37 13.18 -10.23 -11.31
N VAL A 38 12.65 -10.78 -12.36
CA VAL A 38 13.16 -12.03 -12.96
C VAL A 38 14.14 -11.77 -14.10
N GLU A 39 13.92 -10.68 -14.83
CA GLU A 39 14.76 -10.18 -15.92
C GLU A 39 14.75 -8.65 -15.88
N GLU A 40 15.58 -8.00 -16.67
CA GLU A 40 15.55 -6.54 -16.80
C GLU A 40 14.15 -6.08 -17.21
N ASN A 41 13.55 -5.18 -16.41
CA ASN A 41 12.21 -4.65 -16.60
C ASN A 41 11.04 -5.68 -16.54
N LYS A 42 11.32 -6.93 -16.12
CA LYS A 42 10.28 -7.96 -15.99
C LYS A 42 10.01 -8.28 -14.52
N LEU A 43 8.94 -7.70 -13.99
CA LEU A 43 8.46 -7.92 -12.65
C LEU A 43 7.39 -9.03 -12.63
N VAL A 44 7.55 -9.98 -11.72
CA VAL A 44 6.52 -10.99 -11.42
C VAL A 44 6.09 -10.88 -9.97
N PHE A 45 4.80 -11.15 -9.72
CA PHE A 45 4.26 -11.17 -8.37
C PHE A 45 4.06 -12.61 -7.91
N ARG A 46 4.62 -12.95 -6.73
CA ARG A 46 4.53 -14.28 -6.13
C ARG A 46 3.89 -14.22 -4.76
N ARG A 47 2.95 -15.10 -4.51
CA ARG A 47 2.26 -15.30 -3.22
C ARG A 47 2.73 -16.54 -2.49
N ASN A 48 3.44 -17.41 -3.17
CA ASN A 48 3.97 -18.64 -2.63
C ASN A 48 5.49 -18.72 -2.83
N TYR A 49 6.14 -19.37 -1.88
CA TYR A 49 7.53 -19.81 -1.96
C TYR A 49 7.51 -21.36 -1.90
N GLY A 50 7.86 -22.03 -3.00
CA GLY A 50 7.50 -23.42 -3.19
C GLY A 50 5.96 -23.60 -3.13
N ASP A 51 5.49 -24.55 -2.38
CA ASP A 51 4.06 -24.84 -2.20
C ASP A 51 3.42 -24.06 -1.03
N SER A 52 4.19 -23.26 -0.31
CA SER A 52 3.74 -22.56 0.89
C SER A 52 3.44 -21.08 0.63
N ILE A 53 2.39 -20.56 1.27
CA ILE A 53 2.10 -19.13 1.27
C ILE A 53 3.26 -18.39 1.96
N ILE A 54 3.69 -17.27 1.35
CA ILE A 54 4.80 -16.48 1.87
C ILE A 54 4.39 -15.82 3.18
N ARG A 55 5.15 -16.15 4.24
CA ARG A 55 5.15 -15.47 5.54
C ARG A 55 6.59 -15.28 5.99
N LEU A 56 6.94 -14.08 6.38
CA LEU A 56 8.30 -13.80 6.86
C LEU A 56 8.43 -14.09 8.34
N THR A 57 9.53 -14.72 8.68
CA THR A 57 10.01 -14.96 10.04
C THR A 57 11.51 -14.63 10.09
N PRO A 58 12.09 -14.40 11.27
CA PRO A 58 13.55 -14.22 11.37
C PRO A 58 14.37 -15.37 10.75
N LYS A 59 13.82 -16.60 10.74
CA LYS A 59 14.51 -17.80 10.23
C LYS A 59 14.56 -17.88 8.70
N ASN A 60 13.48 -17.46 8.02
CA ASN A 60 13.36 -17.61 6.57
C ASN A 60 13.54 -16.30 5.79
N TYR A 61 13.77 -15.19 6.49
CA TYR A 61 13.85 -13.87 5.85
C TYR A 61 14.90 -13.81 4.74
N ASP A 62 16.13 -14.23 5.06
CA ASP A 62 17.26 -14.12 4.14
C ASP A 62 17.20 -15.10 2.96
N GLU A 63 16.40 -16.15 3.09
CA GLU A 63 16.09 -17.08 2.01
C GLU A 63 15.04 -16.51 1.04
N ILE A 64 14.02 -15.83 1.58
CA ILE A 64 12.88 -15.34 0.81
C ILE A 64 13.15 -13.94 0.22
N ILE A 65 13.76 -13.05 1.01
CA ILE A 65 14.07 -11.68 0.59
C ILE A 65 15.48 -11.63 0.01
N THR A 66 15.55 -11.48 -1.29
CA THR A 66 16.80 -11.46 -2.06
C THR A 66 17.03 -10.08 -2.69
N GLY A 67 18.18 -9.88 -3.34
CA GLY A 67 18.47 -8.68 -4.12
C GLY A 67 17.54 -8.47 -5.33
N ARG A 68 16.72 -9.47 -5.65
CA ARG A 68 15.68 -9.38 -6.70
C ARG A 68 14.30 -9.02 -6.15
N THR A 69 14.14 -8.95 -4.84
CA THR A 69 12.86 -8.55 -4.21
C THR A 69 12.67 -7.05 -4.35
N VAL A 70 11.83 -6.66 -5.30
CA VAL A 70 11.53 -5.24 -5.59
C VAL A 70 10.60 -4.67 -4.55
N SER A 71 9.54 -5.41 -4.23
CA SER A 71 8.48 -4.90 -3.38
C SER A 71 7.85 -6.02 -2.54
N ILE A 72 7.42 -5.64 -1.35
CA ILE A 72 6.74 -6.51 -0.39
C ILE A 72 5.35 -5.94 -0.16
N TYR A 73 4.33 -6.74 -0.40
CA TYR A 73 2.94 -6.41 -0.15
C TYR A 73 2.38 -7.30 0.96
N SER A 74 1.63 -6.72 1.88
CA SER A 74 0.81 -7.46 2.82
C SER A 74 -0.56 -7.74 2.21
N GLU A 75 -1.11 -8.94 2.44
CA GLU A 75 -2.46 -9.29 2.00
C GLU A 75 -3.49 -8.94 3.07
N MET A 76 -4.67 -8.52 2.63
CA MET A 76 -5.82 -8.32 3.51
C MET A 76 -6.42 -9.64 3.93
N GLU A 77 -6.76 -9.74 5.21
CA GLU A 77 -7.51 -10.87 5.77
C GLU A 77 -9.02 -10.73 5.48
N ASN A 78 -9.76 -11.84 5.66
CA ASN A 78 -11.22 -11.83 5.49
C ASN A 78 -11.92 -10.94 6.54
N PHE A 79 -11.33 -10.83 7.73
CA PHE A 79 -11.77 -9.91 8.79
C PHE A 79 -10.63 -8.96 9.13
N SER A 80 -10.92 -7.66 9.13
CA SER A 80 -9.94 -6.62 9.41
C SER A 80 -10.53 -5.57 10.35
N ASN A 81 -9.68 -4.90 11.10
CA ASN A 81 -10.02 -3.69 11.83
C ASN A 81 -9.48 -2.42 11.15
N PHE A 82 -9.06 -2.51 9.90
CA PHE A 82 -8.63 -1.36 9.10
C PHE A 82 -8.98 -1.55 7.63
N CYS A 83 -8.99 -0.45 6.88
CA CYS A 83 -9.00 -0.45 5.43
C CYS A 83 -7.97 0.52 4.87
N ILE A 84 -7.73 0.39 3.58
CA ILE A 84 -6.84 1.26 2.80
C ILE A 84 -7.69 2.08 1.84
N VAL A 85 -7.52 3.39 1.85
CA VAL A 85 -7.95 4.26 0.75
C VAL A 85 -6.68 4.62 -0.03
N ASP A 86 -6.53 4.06 -1.22
CA ASP A 86 -5.40 4.37 -2.09
C ASP A 86 -5.75 5.61 -2.93
N VAL A 87 -5.03 6.70 -2.65
CA VAL A 87 -5.21 7.98 -3.36
C VAL A 87 -4.29 7.97 -4.58
N ASP A 88 -4.87 7.55 -5.68
CA ASP A 88 -4.19 7.40 -6.96
C ASP A 88 -4.30 8.68 -7.79
N VAL A 89 -3.17 9.26 -8.14
CA VAL A 89 -3.05 10.45 -8.99
C VAL A 89 -2.23 10.10 -10.23
N ASP A 90 -2.56 10.70 -11.36
CA ASP A 90 -1.74 10.51 -12.55
C ASP A 90 -0.34 11.08 -12.32
N PRO A 91 0.73 10.38 -12.68
CA PRO A 91 2.10 10.90 -12.53
C PRO A 91 2.34 12.24 -13.21
N SER A 92 1.60 12.56 -14.27
CA SER A 92 1.67 13.85 -14.98
C SER A 92 1.08 15.02 -14.19
N ASP A 93 0.18 14.75 -13.22
CA ASP A 93 -0.47 15.80 -12.41
C ASP A 93 0.45 16.34 -11.29
N GLY A 94 1.57 15.67 -11.06
CA GLY A 94 2.60 16.07 -10.13
C GLY A 94 2.36 15.67 -8.67
N PHE A 95 3.47 15.58 -7.94
CA PHE A 95 3.48 15.09 -6.56
C PHE A 95 2.70 15.99 -5.58
N GLN A 96 2.73 17.31 -5.81
CA GLN A 96 2.00 18.27 -4.94
C GLN A 96 0.49 18.07 -5.02
N TRP A 97 -0.03 17.76 -6.21
CA TRP A 97 -1.45 17.43 -6.38
C TRP A 97 -1.85 16.19 -5.58
N SER A 98 -1.03 15.14 -5.64
CA SER A 98 -1.23 13.92 -4.85
C SER A 98 -1.24 14.19 -3.35
N LYS A 99 -0.34 15.04 -2.85
CA LYS A 99 -0.31 15.45 -1.43
C LYS A 99 -1.60 16.17 -1.03
N ASN A 100 -2.03 17.15 -1.82
CA ASN A 100 -3.23 17.92 -1.54
C ASN A 100 -4.49 17.05 -1.55
N ALA A 101 -4.62 16.16 -2.54
CA ALA A 101 -5.72 15.21 -2.61
C ALA A 101 -5.74 14.29 -1.37
N THR A 102 -4.56 13.80 -0.96
CA THR A 102 -4.43 12.94 0.21
C THR A 102 -4.82 13.68 1.50
N ALA A 103 -4.37 14.92 1.68
CA ALA A 103 -4.72 15.74 2.83
C ALA A 103 -6.24 15.94 2.93
N ASN A 104 -6.89 16.34 1.84
CA ASN A 104 -8.33 16.55 1.80
C ASN A 104 -9.12 15.27 2.15
N VAL A 105 -8.69 14.13 1.63
CA VAL A 105 -9.35 12.84 1.91
C VAL A 105 -9.12 12.42 3.35
N TYR A 106 -7.91 12.60 3.88
CA TYR A 106 -7.56 12.29 5.26
C TYR A 106 -8.41 13.10 6.24
N GLU A 107 -8.48 14.41 6.06
CA GLU A 107 -9.28 15.32 6.90
C GLU A 107 -10.76 14.91 6.84
N TYR A 108 -11.32 14.72 5.65
CA TYR A 108 -12.70 14.26 5.51
C TYR A 108 -12.95 12.94 6.26
N VAL A 109 -12.08 11.95 6.11
CA VAL A 109 -12.23 10.65 6.75
C VAL A 109 -12.21 10.79 8.27
N MET A 110 -11.29 11.58 8.81
CA MET A 110 -11.15 11.79 10.26
C MET A 110 -12.30 12.58 10.86
N ASP A 111 -12.78 13.59 10.16
CA ASP A 111 -13.78 14.51 10.69
C ASP A 111 -15.22 14.02 10.47
N THR A 112 -15.46 13.19 9.45
CA THR A 112 -16.82 12.90 8.97
C THR A 112 -17.21 11.42 8.99
N VAL A 113 -16.25 10.49 8.89
CA VAL A 113 -16.58 9.05 8.83
C VAL A 113 -16.62 8.44 10.23
N PRO A 114 -17.80 8.24 10.83
CA PRO A 114 -17.95 7.98 12.28
C PRO A 114 -17.40 6.63 12.73
N ILE A 115 -17.18 5.68 11.80
CA ILE A 115 -16.61 4.36 12.11
C ILE A 115 -15.08 4.36 12.16
N VAL A 116 -14.42 5.42 11.67
CA VAL A 116 -12.96 5.56 11.70
C VAL A 116 -12.54 6.17 13.03
N GLN A 117 -11.76 5.42 13.80
CA GLN A 117 -11.21 5.90 15.08
C GLN A 117 -9.87 6.60 14.93
N LYS A 118 -9.10 6.16 13.94
CA LYS A 118 -7.77 6.69 13.65
C LYS A 118 -7.48 6.51 12.18
N ALA A 119 -6.73 7.45 11.61
CA ALA A 119 -6.14 7.26 10.29
C ALA A 119 -4.65 7.61 10.31
N SER A 120 -3.91 7.04 9.37
CA SER A 120 -2.52 7.37 9.13
C SER A 120 -2.24 7.41 7.63
N ILE A 121 -1.27 8.22 7.24
CA ILE A 121 -0.88 8.37 5.84
C ILE A 121 0.43 7.62 5.60
N ARG A 122 0.53 6.93 4.46
CA ARG A 122 1.74 6.26 3.98
C ARG A 122 2.03 6.68 2.55
N PHE A 123 3.24 7.13 2.28
CA PHE A 123 3.72 7.29 0.91
C PHE A 123 4.04 5.91 0.32
N THR A 124 3.53 5.60 -0.86
CA THR A 124 3.69 4.25 -1.44
C THR A 124 5.01 4.04 -2.19
N GLY A 125 5.83 5.08 -2.28
CA GLY A 125 7.12 5.01 -2.97
C GLY A 125 7.02 5.22 -4.49
N LYS A 126 5.92 5.83 -4.97
CA LYS A 126 5.76 6.25 -6.37
C LYS A 126 5.12 7.64 -6.43
N THR A 127 3.85 7.76 -6.70
CA THR A 127 3.09 9.02 -6.76
C THR A 127 1.85 8.98 -5.88
N SER A 128 1.49 7.82 -5.37
CA SER A 128 0.26 7.59 -4.61
C SER A 128 0.53 7.58 -3.12
N PHE A 129 -0.54 7.75 -2.34
CA PHE A 129 -0.55 7.62 -0.90
C PHE A 129 -1.64 6.65 -0.46
N HIS A 130 -1.37 5.87 0.55
CA HIS A 130 -2.38 5.12 1.27
C HIS A 130 -2.82 5.87 2.51
N ILE A 131 -4.13 6.02 2.70
CA ILE A 131 -4.72 6.39 3.98
C ILE A 131 -5.19 5.09 4.62
N VAL A 132 -4.58 4.74 5.76
CA VAL A 132 -4.96 3.56 6.54
C VAL A 132 -5.96 4.00 7.60
N CYS A 133 -7.21 3.60 7.44
CA CYS A 133 -8.31 3.93 8.34
C CYS A 133 -8.53 2.77 9.31
N GLU A 134 -8.37 2.98 10.61
CA GLU A 134 -8.51 1.99 11.66
C GLU A 134 -9.90 2.08 12.32
N PHE A 135 -10.49 0.92 12.62
CA PHE A 135 -11.80 0.77 13.24
C PHE A 135 -11.69 0.12 14.62
N GLY A 136 -12.61 0.42 15.52
CA GLY A 136 -12.61 -0.12 16.89
C GLY A 136 -12.86 -1.63 16.99
N LYS A 137 -13.28 -2.27 15.91
CA LYS A 137 -13.56 -3.72 15.88
C LYS A 137 -13.23 -4.32 14.52
N LYS A 138 -12.94 -5.62 14.51
CA LYS A 138 -12.81 -6.38 13.26
C LYS A 138 -14.19 -6.56 12.60
N MET A 139 -14.22 -6.33 11.31
CA MET A 139 -15.39 -6.53 10.45
C MET A 139 -14.99 -7.30 9.19
N LYS A 140 -15.96 -7.88 8.50
CA LYS A 140 -15.72 -8.53 7.22
C LYS A 140 -15.18 -7.50 6.20
N ILE A 141 -14.09 -7.79 5.51
CA ILE A 141 -13.40 -6.80 4.67
C ILE A 141 -14.29 -6.26 3.54
N ASP A 142 -15.16 -7.09 2.97
CA ASP A 142 -16.10 -6.63 1.93
C ASP A 142 -17.14 -5.66 2.49
N ALA A 143 -17.59 -5.84 3.75
CA ALA A 143 -18.49 -4.90 4.40
C ALA A 143 -17.79 -3.57 4.69
N ILE A 144 -16.54 -3.60 5.15
CA ILE A 144 -15.72 -2.40 5.34
C ILE A 144 -15.59 -1.65 4.02
N ARG A 145 -15.22 -2.36 2.94
CA ARG A 145 -15.06 -1.76 1.60
C ARG A 145 -16.36 -1.11 1.14
N TYR A 146 -17.49 -1.79 1.28
CA TYR A 146 -18.80 -1.26 0.91
C TYR A 146 -19.15 0.01 1.68
N LEU A 147 -18.98 -0.01 3.00
CA LEU A 147 -19.25 1.15 3.86
C LEU A 147 -18.37 2.34 3.49
N MET A 148 -17.05 2.15 3.39
CA MET A 148 -16.13 3.21 3.02
C MET A 148 -16.41 3.76 1.61
N GLN A 149 -16.72 2.89 0.66
CA GLN A 149 -17.11 3.32 -0.68
C GLN A 149 -18.38 4.18 -0.64
N LYS A 150 -19.37 3.81 0.15
CA LYS A 150 -20.61 4.55 0.32
C LYS A 150 -20.34 5.93 0.94
N PHE A 151 -19.59 6.00 2.04
CA PHE A 151 -19.22 7.28 2.67
C PHE A 151 -18.50 8.21 1.70
N LEU A 152 -17.52 7.71 0.95
CA LEU A 152 -16.79 8.52 0.00
C LEU A 152 -17.65 8.95 -1.21
N GLN A 153 -18.52 8.09 -1.71
CA GLN A 153 -19.42 8.41 -2.83
C GLN A 153 -20.50 9.44 -2.47
N ASP A 154 -21.02 9.37 -1.25
CA ASP A 154 -22.05 10.29 -0.76
C ASP A 154 -21.43 11.62 -0.25
N SER A 155 -20.11 11.73 -0.26
CA SER A 155 -19.37 12.89 0.23
C SER A 155 -19.22 13.99 -0.83
N PRO A 156 -18.91 15.23 -0.41
CA PRO A 156 -18.47 16.28 -1.32
C PRO A 156 -17.23 15.92 -2.15
N LEU A 157 -16.39 15.00 -1.65
CA LEU A 157 -15.20 14.53 -2.35
C LEU A 157 -15.54 13.86 -3.69
N SER A 158 -16.70 13.22 -3.81
CA SER A 158 -17.15 12.57 -5.05
C SER A 158 -17.37 13.52 -6.22
N LYS A 159 -17.46 14.83 -5.96
CA LYS A 159 -17.53 15.89 -6.98
C LYS A 159 -16.15 16.23 -7.56
N VAL A 160 -15.08 15.91 -6.83
CA VAL A 160 -13.70 16.28 -7.18
C VAL A 160 -12.86 15.03 -7.51
N TYR A 161 -13.19 13.90 -6.90
CA TYR A 161 -12.45 12.65 -7.04
C TYR A 161 -13.36 11.53 -7.58
N THR A 162 -12.79 10.58 -8.31
CA THR A 162 -13.49 9.34 -8.62
C THR A 162 -13.37 8.36 -7.46
N VAL A 163 -14.43 7.61 -7.17
CA VAL A 163 -14.44 6.63 -6.07
C VAL A 163 -14.70 5.24 -6.63
N GLY A 164 -13.72 4.35 -6.49
CA GLY A 164 -13.84 2.94 -6.89
C GLY A 164 -14.01 2.69 -8.40
N LYS A 165 -13.80 3.68 -9.24
CA LYS A 165 -13.88 3.61 -10.71
C LYS A 165 -12.48 3.62 -11.32
N LYS A 166 -12.40 3.29 -12.62
CA LYS A 166 -11.18 3.52 -13.40
C LYS A 166 -10.78 4.99 -13.36
N ARG A 167 -9.48 5.24 -13.27
CA ARG A 167 -8.88 6.57 -13.38
C ARG A 167 -9.46 7.33 -14.57
N SER A 168 -9.78 8.59 -14.35
CA SER A 168 -9.99 9.59 -15.41
C SER A 168 -8.77 10.51 -15.43
N PRO A 169 -8.25 10.88 -16.60
CA PRO A 169 -7.12 11.83 -16.68
C PRO A 169 -7.44 13.12 -15.90
N GLY A 170 -6.48 13.61 -15.13
CA GLY A 170 -6.60 14.85 -14.34
C GLY A 170 -7.53 14.77 -13.12
N ILE A 171 -8.08 13.61 -12.79
CA ILE A 171 -8.96 13.42 -11.62
C ILE A 171 -8.38 12.34 -10.71
N PRO A 172 -8.02 12.65 -9.46
CA PRO A 172 -7.56 11.62 -8.51
C PRO A 172 -8.62 10.55 -8.29
N ASN A 173 -8.16 9.33 -8.17
CA ASN A 173 -9.02 8.18 -7.90
C ASN A 173 -8.81 7.69 -6.47
N LEU A 174 -9.90 7.54 -5.74
CA LEU A 174 -9.93 6.90 -4.41
C LEU A 174 -10.19 5.42 -4.61
N ASP A 175 -9.12 4.63 -4.72
CA ASP A 175 -9.22 3.19 -4.96
C ASP A 175 -9.34 2.42 -3.66
N LEU A 176 -10.42 1.64 -3.56
CA LEU A 176 -10.68 0.73 -2.44
C LEU A 176 -10.44 -0.73 -2.82
N SER A 177 -9.88 -1.01 -3.99
CA SER A 177 -9.65 -2.38 -4.49
C SER A 177 -8.72 -3.23 -3.61
N PRO A 178 -7.77 -2.66 -2.83
CA PRO A 178 -7.01 -3.44 -1.86
C PRO A 178 -7.88 -4.10 -0.78
N ASN A 179 -9.05 -3.54 -0.47
CA ASN A 179 -9.93 -4.00 0.61
C ASN A 179 -10.83 -5.15 0.16
N LYS A 180 -10.24 -6.29 -0.12
CA LYS A 180 -10.90 -7.58 -0.40
C LYS A 180 -10.03 -8.70 0.15
N PHE A 181 -10.63 -9.87 0.37
CA PHE A 181 -9.84 -11.03 0.77
C PHE A 181 -8.67 -11.28 -0.19
N ARG A 182 -7.47 -11.38 0.35
CA ARG A 182 -6.19 -11.44 -0.39
C ARG A 182 -5.91 -10.22 -1.29
N GLY A 183 -6.61 -9.11 -1.12
CA GLY A 183 -6.21 -7.83 -1.68
C GLY A 183 -4.85 -7.42 -1.11
N ALA A 184 -3.97 -6.89 -1.95
CA ALA A 184 -2.60 -6.60 -1.55
C ALA A 184 -2.37 -5.08 -1.46
N TYR A 185 -1.62 -4.65 -0.44
CA TYR A 185 -1.18 -3.29 -0.25
C TYR A 185 0.31 -3.26 0.11
N ILE A 186 1.01 -2.22 -0.35
CA ILE A 186 2.45 -2.14 -0.12
C ILE A 186 2.77 -2.03 1.38
N THR A 187 3.72 -2.84 1.82
CA THR A 187 4.18 -2.88 3.21
C THR A 187 5.06 -1.68 3.52
N LEU A 188 4.95 -1.10 4.72
CA LEU A 188 5.88 -0.05 5.17
C LEU A 188 7.33 -0.54 5.06
N TYR A 189 8.21 0.37 4.69
CA TYR A 189 9.64 0.13 4.43
C TYR A 189 9.93 -0.76 3.22
N SER A 190 8.93 -1.27 2.51
CA SER A 190 9.13 -1.91 1.21
C SER A 190 9.61 -0.89 0.17
N LEU A 191 10.41 -1.34 -0.79
CA LEU A 191 10.69 -0.55 -1.98
C LEU A 191 9.48 -0.60 -2.94
N SER A 192 9.37 0.41 -3.78
CA SER A 192 8.53 0.40 -4.97
C SER A 192 9.35 0.00 -6.19
N ILE A 193 8.67 -0.21 -7.33
CA ILE A 193 9.35 -0.48 -8.61
C ILE A 193 10.32 0.66 -9.02
N LEU A 194 10.14 1.87 -8.50
CA LEU A 194 11.03 3.00 -8.74
C LEU A 194 12.22 3.05 -7.76
N GLY A 195 12.35 2.06 -6.86
CA GLY A 195 13.38 2.02 -5.82
C GLY A 195 13.15 3.01 -4.67
N LEU A 196 12.03 3.71 -4.65
CA LEU A 196 11.63 4.55 -3.53
C LEU A 196 10.91 3.70 -2.47
N ARG A 197 11.12 4.01 -1.21
CA ARG A 197 10.54 3.25 -0.10
C ARG A 197 9.15 3.73 0.29
N CYS A 198 8.29 2.81 0.69
CA CYS A 198 7.05 3.11 1.37
C CYS A 198 7.35 3.62 2.79
N MET A 199 6.86 4.81 3.11
CA MET A 199 7.17 5.49 4.37
C MET A 199 5.89 5.96 5.07
N PRO A 200 5.84 5.91 6.43
CA PRO A 200 4.82 6.63 7.15
C PRO A 200 5.06 8.14 6.99
N ILE A 201 3.98 8.88 6.88
CA ILE A 201 4.01 10.35 6.84
C ILE A 201 3.44 10.85 8.15
N ASP A 202 4.21 11.69 8.82
CA ASP A 202 3.70 12.46 9.95
C ASP A 202 2.88 13.65 9.39
N TYR A 203 1.57 13.59 9.63
CA TYR A 203 0.63 14.63 9.23
C TYR A 203 0.26 15.45 10.47
N SER A 204 1.11 16.38 10.82
CA SER A 204 0.79 17.44 11.78
C SER A 204 0.16 18.62 11.05
N LYS A 205 -1.01 19.06 11.52
CA LYS A 205 -1.65 20.30 11.04
C LYS A 205 -0.81 21.52 11.41
#